data_51bfc7d6eb2c16960e667323f2dd03f9
#
_entry.id   51bfc7d6eb2c16960e667323f2dd03f9
#
_cell.length_a   1.000
_cell.length_b   1.000
_cell.length_c   1.000
_cell.angle_alpha   90.00
_cell.angle_beta   90.00
_cell.angle_gamma   90.00
#
_symmetry.space_group_name_H-M   'P 1'
#
loop_
_entity.id
_entity.type
_entity.pdbx_description
1 polymer ?
#
loop_
_entity_poly.entity_id
_entity_poly.type
_entity_poly.pdbx_seq_one_letter_code
_entity_poly.pdbx_strand_id
1 'polypeptide(L)'
;FSEVIYHVQVSTLLDMGYLAKLNYYPMNPLGWNELNLKVNTTGADYTDRSVQREYERIDFYGYLVHIVQRLMNPKAGGKRKGILVFTRFLKEAERLTWSIPGAAIVSGDTPKGERERILEAFKAGEISVVANVGVLTTGFDYPELDTVVMARPTMSLAMWYQIVGRAIRPHPSKECGWIVDLCGNIKRFGEVSDLRLFDSGNGKWAVYSKGRQLTNVRF
;
A
#
# COMPACT_ATOMS: atom_id res chain seq x y z
N PHE A 1 9.29 -11.99 20.89
CA PHE A 1 8.16 -12.81 21.36
C PHE A 1 8.62 -14.25 21.38
N SER A 2 8.35 -14.97 22.47
CA SER A 2 8.74 -16.37 22.64
C SER A 2 7.60 -17.35 22.35
N GLU A 3 6.36 -16.87 22.28
CA GLU A 3 5.17 -17.70 22.15
C GLU A 3 4.02 -16.95 21.51
N VAL A 4 3.19 -17.65 20.73
CA VAL A 4 1.89 -17.17 20.22
C VAL A 4 0.80 -17.72 21.14
N ILE A 5 0.23 -16.87 21.97
CA ILE A 5 -0.82 -17.25 22.94
C ILE A 5 -2.18 -17.40 22.25
N TYR A 6 -2.48 -16.53 21.31
CA TYR A 6 -3.74 -16.51 20.57
C TYR A 6 -3.56 -15.83 19.21
N HIS A 7 -4.27 -16.31 18.20
CA HIS A 7 -4.30 -15.66 16.89
C HIS A 7 -5.70 -15.73 16.27
N VAL A 8 -6.05 -14.72 15.48
CA VAL A 8 -7.25 -14.70 14.66
C VAL A 8 -6.84 -14.45 13.21
N GLN A 9 -7.37 -15.25 12.30
CA GLN A 9 -7.13 -15.08 10.88
C GLN A 9 -7.83 -13.81 10.37
N VAL A 10 -7.19 -13.11 9.42
CA VAL A 10 -7.77 -11.90 8.82
C VAL A 10 -9.12 -12.19 8.15
N SER A 11 -9.27 -13.34 7.50
CA SER A 11 -10.55 -13.78 6.92
C SER A 11 -11.67 -13.83 7.94
N THR A 12 -11.41 -14.38 9.14
CA THR A 12 -12.40 -14.41 10.22
C THR A 12 -12.85 -13.01 10.64
N LEU A 13 -11.92 -12.06 10.76
CA LEU A 13 -12.24 -10.67 11.11
C LEU A 13 -13.04 -9.97 10.00
N LEU A 14 -12.79 -10.29 8.74
CA LEU A 14 -13.57 -9.80 7.59
C LEU A 14 -14.99 -10.36 7.61
N ASP A 15 -15.14 -11.67 7.85
CA ASP A 15 -16.44 -12.35 7.92
C ASP A 15 -17.30 -11.84 9.08
N MET A 16 -16.67 -11.50 10.21
CA MET A 16 -17.32 -10.91 11.39
C MET A 16 -17.60 -9.41 11.26
N GLY A 17 -17.16 -8.75 10.18
CA GLY A 17 -17.34 -7.31 9.95
C GLY A 17 -16.43 -6.39 10.78
N TYR A 18 -15.43 -6.94 11.47
CA TYR A 18 -14.42 -6.13 12.19
C TYR A 18 -13.43 -5.45 11.26
N LEU A 19 -13.38 -5.85 10.00
CA LEU A 19 -12.58 -5.25 8.95
C LEU A 19 -13.44 -4.94 7.73
N ALA A 20 -13.12 -3.87 7.00
CA ALA A 20 -13.78 -3.52 5.75
C ALA A 20 -13.35 -4.47 4.63
N LYS A 21 -14.27 -4.80 3.75
CA LYS A 21 -13.96 -5.54 2.51
C LYS A 21 -12.97 -4.74 1.66
N LEU A 22 -12.11 -5.44 0.94
CA LEU A 22 -11.12 -4.84 0.05
C LEU A 22 -11.32 -5.33 -1.37
N ASN A 23 -11.23 -4.39 -2.30
CA ASN A 23 -11.16 -4.67 -3.74
C ASN A 23 -9.72 -4.47 -4.21
N TYR A 24 -9.15 -5.47 -4.86
CA TYR A 24 -7.76 -5.49 -5.30
C TYR A 24 -7.67 -5.30 -6.82
N TYR A 25 -6.86 -4.34 -7.23
CA TYR A 25 -6.65 -3.99 -8.64
C TYR A 25 -5.16 -4.07 -8.97
N PRO A 26 -4.69 -5.20 -9.52
CA PRO A 26 -3.34 -5.29 -10.06
C PRO A 26 -3.29 -4.51 -11.39
N MET A 27 -2.72 -3.32 -11.37
CA MET A 27 -2.64 -2.40 -12.51
C MET A 27 -1.19 -2.09 -12.85
N ASN A 28 -0.43 -3.12 -13.20
CA ASN A 28 0.95 -2.93 -13.61
C ASN A 28 1.01 -2.20 -14.96
N PRO A 29 1.91 -1.21 -15.14
CA PRO A 29 2.13 -0.58 -16.43
C PRO A 29 2.59 -1.58 -17.48
N LEU A 30 2.27 -1.30 -18.74
CA LEU A 30 2.75 -2.12 -19.85
C LEU A 30 4.28 -2.17 -19.85
N GLY A 31 4.81 -3.37 -19.96
CA GLY A 31 6.27 -3.61 -19.91
C GLY A 31 6.87 -3.68 -18.51
N TRP A 32 6.10 -3.53 -17.42
CA TRP A 32 6.61 -3.78 -16.07
C TRP A 32 7.17 -5.19 -15.94
N ASN A 33 8.42 -5.28 -15.48
CA ASN A 33 9.08 -6.57 -15.30
C ASN A 33 9.86 -6.63 -13.98
N GLU A 34 9.35 -7.40 -13.03
CA GLU A 34 9.99 -7.62 -11.72
C GLU A 34 11.38 -8.25 -11.82
N LEU A 35 11.68 -8.99 -12.91
CA LEU A 35 13.00 -9.61 -13.12
C LEU A 35 14.12 -8.57 -13.32
N ASN A 36 13.77 -7.33 -13.69
CA ASN A 36 14.72 -6.22 -13.79
C ASN A 36 15.12 -5.66 -12.42
N LEU A 37 14.37 -6.00 -11.36
CA LEU A 37 14.64 -5.53 -10.01
C LEU A 37 15.69 -6.39 -9.33
N LYS A 38 16.70 -5.74 -8.74
CA LYS A 38 17.76 -6.40 -7.98
C LYS A 38 17.49 -6.28 -6.50
N VAL A 39 17.63 -7.37 -5.79
CA VAL A 39 17.52 -7.43 -4.33
C VAL A 39 18.77 -6.80 -3.71
N ASN A 40 18.62 -6.09 -2.60
CA ASN A 40 19.73 -5.52 -1.86
C ASN A 40 20.56 -6.62 -1.15
N THR A 41 21.73 -6.26 -0.63
CA THR A 41 22.67 -7.21 0.00
C THR A 41 22.11 -7.94 1.22
N THR A 42 21.14 -7.35 1.90
CA THR A 42 20.49 -7.95 3.07
C THR A 42 19.34 -8.90 2.68
N GLY A 43 18.92 -8.90 1.43
CA GLY A 43 17.75 -9.66 0.97
C GLY A 43 16.40 -9.05 1.41
N ALA A 44 16.41 -7.90 2.10
CA ALA A 44 15.21 -7.34 2.73
C ALA A 44 14.29 -6.57 1.77
N ASP A 45 14.85 -5.95 0.72
CA ASP A 45 14.07 -5.22 -0.29
C ASP A 45 14.89 -5.05 -1.58
N TYR A 46 14.28 -4.44 -2.59
CA TYR A 46 14.94 -4.10 -3.85
C TYR A 46 15.91 -2.93 -3.68
N THR A 47 16.96 -2.88 -4.54
CA THR A 47 17.86 -1.73 -4.60
C THR A 47 17.18 -0.55 -5.29
N ASP A 48 17.38 0.66 -4.76
CA ASP A 48 16.80 1.89 -5.34
C ASP A 48 17.20 2.07 -6.79
N ARG A 49 18.47 1.81 -7.12
CA ARG A 49 18.99 1.93 -8.49
C ARG A 49 18.24 1.04 -9.49
N SER A 50 17.89 -0.19 -9.11
CA SER A 50 17.15 -1.09 -10.01
C SER A 50 15.70 -0.66 -10.21
N VAL A 51 15.05 -0.22 -9.15
CA VAL A 51 13.68 0.30 -9.20
C VAL A 51 13.60 1.57 -10.03
N GLN A 52 14.52 2.52 -9.80
CA GLN A 52 14.56 3.78 -10.56
C GLN A 52 14.76 3.54 -12.05
N ARG A 53 15.69 2.64 -12.44
CA ARG A 53 15.90 2.27 -13.84
C ARG A 53 14.66 1.67 -14.48
N GLU A 54 13.95 0.80 -13.76
CA GLU A 54 12.72 0.21 -14.27
C GLU A 54 11.62 1.26 -14.44
N TYR A 55 11.47 2.19 -13.50
CA TYR A 55 10.52 3.30 -13.61
C TYR A 55 10.80 4.22 -14.81
N GLU A 56 12.08 4.55 -15.05
CA GLU A 56 12.50 5.36 -16.20
C GLU A 56 12.26 4.64 -17.53
N ARG A 57 12.52 3.32 -17.56
CA ARG A 57 12.37 2.49 -18.76
C ARG A 57 10.94 2.43 -19.30
N ILE A 58 9.94 2.49 -18.41
CA ILE A 58 8.52 2.28 -18.75
C ILE A 58 7.66 3.54 -18.60
N ASP A 59 8.28 4.71 -18.39
CA ASP A 59 7.56 5.95 -18.03
C ASP A 59 6.57 5.77 -16.88
N PHE A 60 7.04 5.15 -15.80
CA PHE A 60 6.20 4.86 -14.62
C PHE A 60 5.54 6.13 -14.06
N TYR A 61 6.21 7.27 -14.13
CA TYR A 61 5.72 8.54 -13.60
C TYR A 61 4.45 9.03 -14.33
N GLY A 62 4.46 8.99 -15.67
CA GLY A 62 3.28 9.34 -16.48
C GLY A 62 2.12 8.37 -16.23
N TYR A 63 2.43 7.09 -16.12
CA TYR A 63 1.42 6.06 -15.80
C TYR A 63 0.80 6.27 -14.43
N LEU A 64 1.60 6.53 -13.38
CA LEU A 64 1.11 6.80 -12.02
C LEU A 64 0.14 7.99 -12.00
N VAL A 65 0.52 9.11 -12.62
CA VAL A 65 -0.35 10.30 -12.75
C VAL A 65 -1.67 9.94 -13.42
N HIS A 66 -1.62 9.23 -14.55
CA HIS A 66 -2.81 8.78 -15.27
C HIS A 66 -3.76 7.94 -14.40
N ILE A 67 -3.23 6.96 -13.66
CA ILE A 67 -4.03 6.11 -12.78
C ILE A 67 -4.68 6.93 -11.66
N VAL A 68 -3.92 7.80 -10.99
CA VAL A 68 -4.47 8.63 -9.90
C VAL A 68 -5.56 9.58 -10.41
N GLN A 69 -5.38 10.20 -11.57
CA GLN A 69 -6.42 11.04 -12.21
C GLN A 69 -7.69 10.24 -12.52
N ARG A 70 -7.56 9.00 -12.99
CA ARG A 70 -8.72 8.10 -13.20
C ARG A 70 -9.42 7.72 -11.90
N LEU A 71 -8.68 7.53 -10.80
CA LEU A 71 -9.26 7.25 -9.49
C LEU A 71 -10.00 8.47 -8.91
N MET A 72 -9.53 9.68 -9.18
CA MET A 72 -10.22 10.92 -8.79
C MET A 72 -11.53 11.11 -9.54
N ASN A 73 -11.60 10.65 -10.80
CA ASN A 73 -12.74 10.81 -11.70
C ASN A 73 -13.21 9.45 -12.22
N PRO A 74 -13.76 8.59 -11.35
CA PRO A 74 -14.20 7.27 -11.76
C PRO A 74 -15.40 7.36 -12.70
N LYS A 75 -15.42 6.53 -13.76
CA LYS A 75 -16.55 6.45 -14.70
C LYS A 75 -17.81 5.85 -14.07
N ALA A 76 -17.63 5.03 -13.05
CA ALA A 76 -18.69 4.39 -12.27
C ALA A 76 -18.27 4.33 -10.80
N GLY A 77 -19.24 4.31 -9.90
CA GLY A 77 -18.99 4.38 -8.47
C GLY A 77 -18.85 5.83 -7.97
N GLY A 78 -19.01 6.02 -6.67
CA GLY A 78 -18.93 7.34 -6.05
C GLY A 78 -17.52 7.95 -6.04
N LYS A 79 -17.44 9.25 -5.74
CA LYS A 79 -16.17 9.95 -5.50
C LYS A 79 -15.38 9.26 -4.38
N ARG A 80 -14.07 9.10 -4.56
CA ARG A 80 -13.18 8.55 -3.52
C ARG A 80 -13.13 9.47 -2.32
N LYS A 81 -13.11 8.88 -1.11
CA LYS A 81 -13.00 9.63 0.15
C LYS A 81 -11.62 10.22 0.34
N GLY A 82 -10.60 9.53 -0.15
CA GLY A 82 -9.23 9.98 -0.17
C GLY A 82 -8.35 8.97 -0.89
N ILE A 83 -7.33 9.44 -1.58
CA ILE A 83 -6.36 8.61 -2.30
C ILE A 83 -4.99 8.78 -1.63
N LEU A 84 -4.52 7.74 -0.94
CA LEU A 84 -3.20 7.71 -0.33
C LEU A 84 -2.25 6.92 -1.23
N VAL A 85 -1.25 7.58 -1.78
CA VAL A 85 -0.29 7.00 -2.73
C VAL A 85 1.02 6.71 -2.00
N PHE A 86 1.42 5.46 -1.94
CA PHE A 86 2.72 5.06 -1.39
C PHE A 86 3.76 5.02 -2.50
N THR A 87 4.64 5.99 -2.51
CA THR A 87 5.75 6.10 -3.45
C THR A 87 7.07 5.63 -2.84
N ARG A 88 8.06 5.31 -3.67
CA ARG A 88 9.39 4.93 -3.21
C ARG A 88 10.33 6.13 -3.10
N PHE A 89 10.29 7.03 -4.09
CA PHE A 89 11.14 8.21 -4.16
C PHE A 89 10.31 9.49 -4.12
N LEU A 90 10.93 10.60 -3.80
CA LEU A 90 10.31 11.92 -3.80
C LEU A 90 9.85 12.33 -5.22
N LYS A 91 10.57 11.90 -6.25
CA LYS A 91 10.30 12.22 -7.66
C LYS A 91 8.89 11.83 -8.13
N GLU A 92 8.36 10.67 -7.69
CA GLU A 92 6.98 10.27 -7.99
C GLU A 92 5.99 11.19 -7.30
N ALA A 93 6.24 11.53 -6.04
CA ALA A 93 5.38 12.40 -5.25
C ALA A 93 5.33 13.81 -5.84
N GLU A 94 6.48 14.37 -6.23
CA GLU A 94 6.59 15.67 -6.92
C GLU A 94 5.83 15.66 -8.25
N ARG A 95 5.99 14.63 -9.06
CA ARG A 95 5.25 14.49 -10.32
C ARG A 95 3.75 14.50 -10.11
N LEU A 96 3.26 13.82 -9.07
CA LEU A 96 1.83 13.83 -8.72
C LEU A 96 1.35 15.24 -8.36
N THR A 97 2.06 15.95 -7.48
CA THR A 97 1.64 17.29 -7.04
C THR A 97 1.70 18.33 -8.17
N TRP A 98 2.65 18.22 -9.09
CA TRP A 98 2.71 19.09 -10.27
C TRP A 98 1.57 18.82 -11.26
N SER A 99 1.14 17.57 -11.37
CA SER A 99 0.14 17.14 -12.35
C SER A 99 -1.30 17.13 -11.81
N ILE A 100 -1.46 17.14 -10.49
CA ILE A 100 -2.76 17.04 -9.81
C ILE A 100 -2.91 18.23 -8.85
N PRO A 101 -3.68 19.26 -9.23
CA PRO A 101 -3.94 20.41 -8.36
C PRO A 101 -4.55 19.96 -7.01
N GLY A 102 -4.03 20.50 -5.91
CA GLY A 102 -4.49 20.16 -4.57
C GLY A 102 -3.96 18.83 -4.01
N ALA A 103 -3.09 18.12 -4.74
CA ALA A 103 -2.35 17.00 -4.15
C ALA A 103 -1.24 17.52 -3.22
N ALA A 104 -0.94 16.77 -2.17
CA ALA A 104 0.12 17.10 -1.21
C ALA A 104 1.14 15.96 -1.05
N ILE A 105 2.35 16.32 -0.59
CA ILE A 105 3.42 15.37 -0.27
C ILE A 105 3.62 15.30 1.23
N VAL A 106 3.79 14.07 1.73
CA VAL A 106 4.27 13.81 3.09
C VAL A 106 5.48 12.88 3.00
N SER A 107 6.62 13.35 3.51
CA SER A 107 7.90 12.63 3.52
C SER A 107 8.58 12.69 4.89
N GLY A 108 9.75 12.06 5.02
CA GLY A 108 10.59 12.18 6.21
C GLY A 108 10.99 13.61 6.52
N ASP A 109 11.20 14.42 5.49
CA ASP A 109 11.64 15.81 5.60
C ASP A 109 10.49 16.80 5.86
N THR A 110 9.22 16.36 5.76
CA THR A 110 8.07 17.22 6.04
C THR A 110 8.01 17.55 7.53
N PRO A 111 8.09 18.84 7.92
CA PRO A 111 8.01 19.25 9.32
C PRO A 111 6.73 18.76 10.00
N LYS A 112 6.82 18.42 11.29
CA LYS A 112 5.70 17.83 12.04
C LYS A 112 4.40 18.64 11.91
N GLY A 113 4.45 19.96 12.13
CA GLY A 113 3.27 20.82 12.07
C GLY A 113 2.69 20.95 10.65
N GLU A 114 3.52 20.89 9.61
CA GLU A 114 3.06 20.87 8.23
C GLU A 114 2.41 19.52 7.89
N ARG A 115 3.01 18.43 8.32
CA ARG A 115 2.45 17.09 8.17
C ARG A 115 1.07 16.98 8.81
N GLU A 116 0.91 17.48 10.03
CA GLU A 116 -0.38 17.50 10.73
C GLU A 116 -1.42 18.30 9.95
N ARG A 117 -1.08 19.49 9.45
CA ARG A 117 -1.98 20.30 8.62
C ARG A 117 -2.41 19.59 7.33
N ILE A 118 -1.46 18.97 6.61
CA ILE A 118 -1.77 18.20 5.40
C ILE A 118 -2.72 17.04 5.71
N LEU A 119 -2.48 16.31 6.80
CA LEU A 119 -3.28 15.16 7.16
C LEU A 119 -4.68 15.54 7.64
N GLU A 120 -4.84 16.65 8.36
CA GLU A 120 -6.15 17.18 8.75
C GLU A 120 -6.94 17.66 7.51
N ALA A 121 -6.31 18.40 6.59
CA ALA A 121 -6.93 18.82 5.33
C ALA A 121 -7.33 17.60 4.45
N PHE A 122 -6.53 16.52 4.47
CA PHE A 122 -6.85 15.28 3.79
C PHE A 122 -8.06 14.56 4.41
N LYS A 123 -8.15 14.49 5.73
CA LYS A 123 -9.32 13.95 6.43
C LYS A 123 -10.58 14.80 6.22
N ALA A 124 -10.44 16.11 6.18
CA ALA A 124 -11.52 17.04 5.88
C ALA A 124 -11.99 16.97 4.40
N GLY A 125 -11.25 16.28 3.53
CA GLY A 125 -11.55 16.19 2.09
C GLY A 125 -11.17 17.42 1.29
N GLU A 126 -10.44 18.36 1.87
CA GLU A 126 -9.87 19.55 1.20
C GLU A 126 -8.73 19.14 0.27
N ILE A 127 -7.93 18.15 0.69
CA ILE A 127 -6.92 17.47 -0.11
C ILE A 127 -7.46 16.10 -0.52
N SER A 128 -7.53 15.83 -1.81
CA SER A 128 -8.04 14.54 -2.32
C SER A 128 -6.96 13.47 -2.50
N VAL A 129 -5.70 13.87 -2.65
CA VAL A 129 -4.57 12.98 -2.92
C VAL A 129 -3.38 13.35 -2.02
N VAL A 130 -2.88 12.38 -1.27
CA VAL A 130 -1.62 12.52 -0.53
C VAL A 130 -0.61 11.51 -1.05
N ALA A 131 0.53 11.99 -1.54
CA ALA A 131 1.68 11.18 -1.88
C ALA A 131 2.57 11.02 -0.66
N ASN A 132 2.77 9.77 -0.22
CA ASN A 132 3.56 9.43 0.95
C ASN A 132 4.89 8.79 0.58
N VAL A 133 5.99 9.37 1.04
CA VAL A 133 7.34 8.83 0.87
C VAL A 133 7.85 8.33 2.22
N GLY A 134 7.62 7.05 2.50
CA GLY A 134 8.26 6.33 3.60
C GLY A 134 7.76 6.58 5.03
N VAL A 135 6.74 7.42 5.29
CA VAL A 135 6.38 7.84 6.67
C VAL A 135 5.01 7.39 7.16
N LEU A 136 3.97 7.30 6.33
CA LEU A 136 2.60 7.00 6.77
C LEU A 136 2.29 5.49 6.83
N THR A 137 3.30 4.65 6.89
CA THR A 137 3.13 3.20 7.12
C THR A 137 2.65 2.92 8.54
N THR A 138 3.01 3.77 9.50
CA THR A 138 2.61 3.69 10.91
C THR A 138 2.03 5.03 11.40
N GLY A 139 1.23 5.02 12.45
CA GLY A 139 0.79 6.21 13.17
C GLY A 139 -0.26 7.11 12.48
N PHE A 140 -0.64 6.84 11.23
CA PHE A 140 -1.70 7.60 10.55
C PHE A 140 -3.05 6.90 10.70
N ASP A 141 -4.01 7.55 11.33
CA ASP A 141 -5.36 7.05 11.53
C ASP A 141 -6.37 7.86 10.73
N TYR A 142 -6.99 7.20 9.74
CA TYR A 142 -8.06 7.76 8.91
C TYR A 142 -8.98 6.61 8.44
N PRO A 143 -9.97 6.20 9.27
CA PRO A 143 -10.84 5.07 8.96
C PRO A 143 -11.67 5.25 7.69
N GLU A 144 -12.02 6.49 7.33
CA GLU A 144 -12.76 6.80 6.09
C GLU A 144 -11.94 6.61 4.82
N LEU A 145 -10.60 6.55 4.91
CA LEU A 145 -9.73 6.33 3.76
C LEU A 145 -10.16 5.09 2.98
N ASP A 146 -10.56 5.28 1.75
CA ASP A 146 -11.06 4.19 0.91
C ASP A 146 -10.07 3.71 -0.14
N THR A 147 -9.09 4.52 -0.54
CA THR A 147 -8.20 4.16 -1.66
C THR A 147 -6.72 4.27 -1.30
N VAL A 148 -6.02 3.18 -1.49
CA VAL A 148 -4.56 3.10 -1.36
C VAL A 148 -3.95 2.71 -2.70
N VAL A 149 -2.97 3.47 -3.17
CA VAL A 149 -2.19 3.19 -4.38
C VAL A 149 -0.77 2.77 -3.99
N MET A 150 -0.40 1.56 -4.38
CA MET A 150 0.96 1.02 -4.22
C MET A 150 1.80 1.37 -5.44
N ALA A 151 2.49 2.50 -5.39
CA ALA A 151 3.43 2.96 -6.42
C ALA A 151 4.88 2.65 -6.02
N ARG A 152 5.09 1.57 -5.24
CA ARG A 152 6.42 1.07 -4.86
C ARG A 152 6.43 -0.46 -4.82
N PRO A 153 7.39 -1.11 -5.46
CA PRO A 153 7.62 -2.51 -5.24
C PRO A 153 8.27 -2.73 -3.87
N THR A 154 7.93 -3.82 -3.20
CA THR A 154 8.57 -4.21 -1.94
C THR A 154 8.69 -5.73 -1.81
N MET A 155 9.69 -6.16 -1.06
CA MET A 155 9.83 -7.55 -0.61
C MET A 155 9.36 -7.73 0.84
N SER A 156 9.01 -6.64 1.53
CA SER A 156 8.58 -6.67 2.93
C SER A 156 7.09 -6.97 3.05
N LEU A 157 6.76 -8.18 3.53
CA LEU A 157 5.38 -8.54 3.88
C LEU A 157 4.80 -7.62 4.95
N ALA A 158 5.62 -7.22 5.93
CA ALA A 158 5.19 -6.31 6.99
C ALA A 158 4.78 -4.94 6.42
N MET A 159 5.55 -4.40 5.47
CA MET A 159 5.21 -3.15 4.80
C MET A 159 3.92 -3.29 3.99
N TRP A 160 3.78 -4.38 3.21
CA TRP A 160 2.55 -4.66 2.46
C TRP A 160 1.32 -4.66 3.38
N TYR A 161 1.41 -5.43 4.48
CA TYR A 161 0.33 -5.53 5.45
C TYR A 161 -0.01 -4.19 6.12
N GLN A 162 0.99 -3.41 6.52
CA GLN A 162 0.80 -2.09 7.12
C GLN A 162 0.13 -1.10 6.15
N ILE A 163 0.50 -1.12 4.88
CA ILE A 163 -0.07 -0.23 3.86
C ILE A 163 -1.51 -0.62 3.55
N VAL A 164 -1.80 -1.91 3.32
CA VAL A 164 -3.17 -2.40 3.11
C VAL A 164 -4.02 -2.13 4.35
N GLY A 165 -3.43 -2.22 5.52
CA GLY A 165 -4.04 -1.89 6.81
C GLY A 165 -4.59 -0.46 6.92
N ARG A 166 -4.18 0.47 6.03
CA ARG A 166 -4.76 1.83 5.98
C ARG A 166 -6.17 1.83 5.38
N ALA A 167 -6.46 0.98 4.40
CA ALA A 167 -7.76 0.92 3.74
C ALA A 167 -8.71 -0.13 4.33
N ILE A 168 -8.23 -1.07 5.14
CA ILE A 168 -9.04 -2.17 5.67
C ILE A 168 -9.89 -1.78 6.89
N ARG A 169 -9.67 -0.61 7.48
CA ARG A 169 -10.41 -0.15 8.65
C ARG A 169 -11.88 0.08 8.32
N PRO A 170 -12.82 -0.44 9.11
CA PRO A 170 -14.24 -0.22 8.87
C PRO A 170 -14.63 1.21 9.23
N HIS A 171 -15.55 1.79 8.47
CA HIS A 171 -16.20 3.04 8.78
C HIS A 171 -17.61 3.06 8.18
N PRO A 172 -18.64 3.63 8.85
CA PRO A 172 -20.02 3.64 8.35
C PRO A 172 -20.18 4.32 6.98
N SER A 173 -19.32 5.31 6.67
CA SER A 173 -19.36 6.02 5.40
C SER A 173 -18.62 5.30 4.25
N LYS A 174 -18.06 4.10 4.52
CA LYS A 174 -17.22 3.37 3.57
C LYS A 174 -17.74 1.95 3.37
N GLU A 175 -18.13 1.61 2.15
CA GLU A 175 -18.59 0.27 1.79
C GLU A 175 -17.42 -0.72 1.67
N CYS A 176 -16.32 -0.30 1.05
CA CYS A 176 -15.11 -1.11 0.86
C CYS A 176 -13.86 -0.25 0.73
N GLY A 177 -12.69 -0.85 0.92
CA GLY A 177 -11.41 -0.25 0.56
C GLY A 177 -10.92 -0.71 -0.81
N TRP A 178 -10.07 0.09 -1.45
CA TRP A 178 -9.50 -0.13 -2.78
C TRP A 178 -7.99 -0.18 -2.69
N ILE A 179 -7.42 -1.29 -3.11
CA ILE A 179 -5.96 -1.47 -3.19
C ILE A 179 -5.57 -1.52 -4.67
N VAL A 180 -4.95 -0.46 -5.14
CA VAL A 180 -4.48 -0.33 -6.51
C VAL A 180 -2.97 -0.56 -6.52
N ASP A 181 -2.52 -1.66 -7.08
CA ASP A 181 -1.11 -2.05 -7.09
C ASP A 181 -0.50 -1.90 -8.50
N LEU A 182 0.49 -1.02 -8.60
CA LEU A 182 1.20 -0.74 -9.85
C LEU A 182 2.52 -1.52 -9.98
N CYS A 183 2.93 -2.24 -8.95
CA CYS A 183 4.28 -2.79 -8.83
C CYS A 183 4.33 -4.30 -8.56
N GLY A 184 3.21 -5.03 -8.73
CA GLY A 184 3.18 -6.48 -8.60
C GLY A 184 3.16 -7.02 -7.16
N ASN A 185 2.88 -6.19 -6.16
CA ASN A 185 2.85 -6.63 -4.76
C ASN A 185 1.70 -7.60 -4.49
N ILE A 186 0.52 -7.41 -5.11
CA ILE A 186 -0.60 -8.36 -5.02
C ILE A 186 -0.19 -9.74 -5.55
N LYS A 187 0.54 -9.80 -6.66
CA LYS A 187 1.05 -11.06 -7.21
C LYS A 187 2.06 -11.71 -6.26
N ARG A 188 2.88 -10.91 -5.59
CA ARG A 188 3.91 -11.37 -4.65
C ARG A 188 3.32 -11.89 -3.36
N PHE A 189 2.44 -11.15 -2.71
CA PHE A 189 1.96 -11.44 -1.36
C PHE A 189 0.56 -12.04 -1.34
N GLY A 190 -0.24 -11.86 -2.38
CA GLY A 190 -1.67 -12.15 -2.38
C GLY A 190 -2.48 -11.08 -1.70
N GLU A 191 -3.78 -11.32 -1.59
CA GLU A 191 -4.69 -10.49 -0.82
C GLU A 191 -4.50 -10.75 0.68
N VAL A 192 -4.75 -9.76 1.54
CA VAL A 192 -4.59 -9.97 2.99
C VAL A 192 -5.59 -10.98 3.54
N SER A 193 -6.74 -11.16 2.89
CA SER A 193 -7.71 -12.23 3.18
C SER A 193 -7.17 -13.64 2.95
N ASP A 194 -6.16 -13.80 2.08
CA ASP A 194 -5.50 -15.08 1.80
C ASP A 194 -4.41 -15.43 2.82
N LEU A 195 -4.00 -14.45 3.62
CA LEU A 195 -2.93 -14.65 4.60
C LEU A 195 -3.40 -15.59 5.70
N ARG A 196 -2.58 -16.58 5.98
CA ARG A 196 -2.79 -17.57 7.04
C ARG A 196 -1.55 -17.67 7.90
N LEU A 197 -1.75 -17.61 9.20
CA LEU A 197 -0.73 -17.89 10.18
C LEU A 197 -0.89 -19.34 10.63
N PHE A 198 0.14 -20.17 10.45
CA PHE A 198 0.14 -21.57 10.86
C PHE A 198 1.36 -21.89 11.70
N ASP A 199 1.17 -22.80 12.68
CA ASP A 199 2.28 -23.48 13.32
C ASP A 199 2.94 -24.43 12.30
N SER A 200 4.21 -24.18 12.01
CA SER A 200 5.02 -25.02 11.11
C SER A 200 5.63 -26.22 11.82
N GLY A 201 5.27 -26.47 13.07
CA GLY A 201 5.78 -27.51 13.95
C GLY A 201 6.78 -26.98 14.99
N ASN A 202 6.81 -27.64 16.15
CA ASN A 202 7.67 -27.29 17.30
C ASN A 202 7.52 -25.83 17.78
N GLY A 203 6.30 -25.29 17.77
CA GLY A 203 6.02 -23.92 18.18
C GLY A 203 6.55 -22.84 17.21
N LYS A 204 6.92 -23.22 15.99
CA LYS A 204 7.40 -22.29 14.95
C LYS A 204 6.26 -21.86 14.03
N TRP A 205 5.98 -20.57 14.01
CA TRP A 205 4.92 -20.00 13.22
C TRP A 205 5.45 -19.39 11.91
N ALA A 206 4.65 -19.47 10.84
CA ALA A 206 4.97 -18.84 9.57
C ALA A 206 3.69 -18.33 8.88
N VAL A 207 3.85 -17.30 8.04
CA VAL A 207 2.76 -16.72 7.25
C VAL A 207 2.75 -17.33 5.86
N TYR A 208 1.58 -17.75 5.43
CA TYR A 208 1.33 -18.34 4.12
C TYR A 208 0.27 -17.53 3.35
N SER A 209 0.34 -17.58 2.02
CA SER A 209 -0.71 -17.14 1.11
C SER A 209 -0.88 -18.18 0.01
N LYS A 210 -2.12 -18.67 -0.17
CA LYS A 210 -2.46 -19.69 -1.19
C LYS A 210 -1.48 -20.90 -1.19
N GLY A 211 -1.12 -21.38 -0.01
CA GLY A 211 -0.20 -22.53 0.16
C GLY A 211 1.29 -22.20 0.03
N ARG A 212 1.67 -20.98 -0.32
CA ARG A 212 3.06 -20.54 -0.40
C ARG A 212 3.48 -19.84 0.89
N GLN A 213 4.58 -20.27 1.50
CA GLN A 213 5.19 -19.57 2.63
C GLN A 213 5.76 -18.23 2.17
N LEU A 214 5.38 -17.16 2.88
CA LEU A 214 5.82 -15.78 2.58
C LEU A 214 6.95 -15.31 3.49
N THR A 215 7.09 -15.90 4.69
CA THR A 215 8.13 -15.54 5.66
C THR A 215 9.24 -16.57 5.63
N ASN A 216 10.49 -16.11 5.57
CA ASN A 216 11.67 -16.97 5.72
C ASN A 216 12.04 -17.15 7.20
N VAL A 217 11.49 -16.33 8.08
CA VAL A 217 11.71 -16.39 9.52
C VAL A 217 10.55 -17.17 10.14
N ARG A 218 10.88 -18.17 10.95
CA ARG A 218 9.93 -18.89 11.78
C ARG A 218 10.00 -18.26 13.17
N PHE A 219 8.87 -17.87 13.69
CA PHE A 219 8.75 -17.28 15.03
C PHE A 219 8.66 -18.37 16.08
#